data_b97c4ffaf95ffbdd91edf62f28ac39ca
#
_entry.id   b97c4ffaf95ffbdd91edf62f28ac39ca
#
_cell.length_a   1.000
_cell.length_b   1.000
_cell.length_c   1.000
_cell.angle_alpha   90.00
_cell.angle_beta   90.00
_cell.angle_gamma   90.00
#
_symmetry.space_group_name_H-M   'P 1'
#
loop_
_entity.id
_entity.type
_entity.pdbx_description
1 polymer ?
#
loop_
_entity_poly.entity_id
_entity_poly.type
_entity_poly.pdbx_seq_one_letter_code
_entity_poly.pdbx_strand_id
1 'polypeptide(L)'
;MASSPPTLLLVEDHEDTRKMLELLFEEWGYHATMVGTATEGLRHLLANHFDLIILDNWLPDLDGIELCRQIRAMDRQTPIIFYSAAGMGSEDREALNSGASAFISKGGAIGLLREAMAKELSKTSNKPRKNS
;
A
#
# COMPACT_ATOMS: atom_id res chain seq x y z
N MET A 1 0.15 -27.49 0.35
CA MET A 1 -0.82 -26.76 -0.44
C MET A 1 -0.29 -25.36 -0.75
N ALA A 2 -0.26 -25.04 -2.00
CA ALA A 2 0.20 -23.69 -2.37
C ALA A 2 -0.85 -22.68 -1.99
N SER A 3 -0.47 -21.67 -1.24
CA SER A 3 -1.37 -20.58 -0.92
C SER A 3 -1.46 -19.64 -2.12
N SER A 4 -2.56 -18.94 -2.24
CA SER A 4 -2.70 -17.92 -3.26
C SER A 4 -1.68 -16.81 -3.03
N PRO A 5 -1.18 -16.15 -4.09
CA PRO A 5 -0.31 -15.01 -3.91
C PRO A 5 -1.01 -13.90 -3.13
N PRO A 6 -0.27 -13.16 -2.31
CA PRO A 6 -0.85 -12.01 -1.63
C PRO A 6 -1.40 -10.99 -2.63
N THR A 7 -2.52 -10.39 -2.30
CA THR A 7 -3.17 -9.40 -3.15
C THR A 7 -2.87 -8.00 -2.66
N LEU A 8 -2.46 -7.15 -3.57
CA LEU A 8 -2.06 -5.78 -3.26
C LEU A 8 -2.95 -4.79 -3.99
N LEU A 9 -3.22 -3.66 -3.35
CA LEU A 9 -3.78 -2.50 -4.04
C LEU A 9 -2.73 -1.40 -4.05
N LEU A 10 -2.37 -0.92 -5.23
CA LEU A 10 -1.46 0.22 -5.37
C LEU A 10 -2.23 1.42 -5.90
N VAL A 11 -2.15 2.54 -5.18
CA VAL A 11 -2.73 3.81 -5.62
C VAL A 11 -1.58 4.75 -5.96
N GLU A 12 -1.36 4.95 -7.26
CA GLU A 12 -0.21 5.68 -7.78
C GLU A 12 -0.60 6.33 -9.11
N ASP A 13 -0.50 7.66 -9.22
CA ASP A 13 -0.97 8.32 -10.42
C ASP A 13 0.02 8.32 -11.60
N HIS A 14 1.31 8.09 -11.35
CA HIS A 14 2.29 8.05 -12.43
C HIS A 14 2.26 6.71 -13.16
N GLU A 15 1.91 6.77 -14.43
CA GLU A 15 1.80 5.54 -15.24
C GLU A 15 3.11 4.78 -15.31
N ASP A 16 4.23 5.48 -15.49
CA ASP A 16 5.52 4.81 -15.58
C ASP A 16 5.87 4.08 -14.28
N THR A 17 5.56 4.69 -13.14
CA THR A 17 5.79 4.05 -11.86
C THR A 17 4.91 2.81 -11.70
N ARG A 18 3.64 2.91 -12.11
CA ARG A 18 2.74 1.74 -12.06
C ARG A 18 3.28 0.60 -12.92
N LYS A 19 3.74 0.89 -14.13
CA LYS A 19 4.26 -0.15 -15.02
C LYS A 19 5.49 -0.82 -14.45
N MET A 20 6.39 -0.04 -13.88
CA MET A 20 7.60 -0.58 -13.26
C MET A 20 7.24 -1.48 -12.09
N LEU A 21 6.37 -1.00 -11.22
CA LEU A 21 5.98 -1.77 -10.03
C LEU A 21 5.17 -3.00 -10.39
N GLU A 22 4.37 -2.95 -11.44
CA GLU A 22 3.63 -4.12 -11.90
C GLU A 22 4.55 -5.27 -12.22
N LEU A 23 5.62 -4.99 -12.98
CA LEU A 23 6.61 -6.00 -13.32
C LEU A 23 7.32 -6.54 -12.09
N LEU A 24 7.70 -5.67 -11.18
CA LEU A 24 8.41 -6.08 -9.97
C LEU A 24 7.50 -6.90 -9.05
N PHE A 25 6.27 -6.45 -8.86
CA PHE A 25 5.35 -7.17 -7.98
C PHE A 25 5.06 -8.57 -8.50
N GLU A 26 4.89 -8.69 -9.82
CA GLU A 26 4.69 -10.00 -10.44
C GLU A 26 5.92 -10.89 -10.22
N GLU A 27 7.11 -10.35 -10.46
CA GLU A 27 8.35 -11.08 -10.23
C GLU A 27 8.51 -11.51 -8.79
N TRP A 28 8.07 -10.67 -7.85
CA TRP A 28 8.16 -10.97 -6.41
C TRP A 28 7.07 -11.91 -5.93
N GLY A 29 6.14 -12.29 -6.80
CA GLY A 29 5.11 -13.27 -6.46
C GLY A 29 3.82 -12.66 -5.92
N TYR A 30 3.55 -11.41 -6.19
CA TYR A 30 2.34 -10.73 -5.72
C TYR A 30 1.33 -10.52 -6.85
N HIS A 31 0.08 -10.46 -6.48
CA HIS A 31 -1.01 -10.14 -7.42
C HIS A 31 -1.52 -8.75 -7.11
N ALA A 32 -1.27 -7.80 -8.00
CA ALA A 32 -1.55 -6.40 -7.72
C ALA A 32 -2.68 -5.83 -8.59
N THR A 33 -3.55 -5.07 -7.94
CA THR A 33 -4.49 -4.19 -8.61
C THR A 33 -3.92 -2.78 -8.52
N MET A 34 -3.85 -2.07 -9.62
CA MET A 34 -3.24 -0.75 -9.67
C MET A 34 -4.23 0.27 -10.17
N VAL A 35 -4.33 1.38 -9.47
CA VAL A 35 -5.22 2.49 -9.84
C VAL A 35 -4.47 3.80 -9.76
N GLY A 36 -4.99 4.81 -10.45
CA GLY A 36 -4.32 6.11 -10.54
C GLY A 36 -4.91 7.21 -9.66
N THR A 37 -6.04 6.95 -9.01
CA THR A 37 -6.71 7.96 -8.20
C THR A 37 -7.18 7.38 -6.87
N ALA A 38 -7.35 8.25 -5.89
CA ALA A 38 -7.89 7.84 -4.58
C ALA A 38 -9.31 7.31 -4.71
N THR A 39 -10.12 7.94 -5.56
CA THR A 39 -11.51 7.52 -5.78
C THR A 39 -11.57 6.08 -6.28
N GLU A 40 -10.73 5.73 -7.25
CA GLU A 40 -10.67 4.36 -7.73
C GLU A 40 -10.20 3.40 -6.65
N GLY A 41 -9.19 3.82 -5.86
CA GLY A 41 -8.70 3.01 -4.75
C GLY A 41 -9.80 2.69 -3.75
N LEU A 42 -10.56 3.69 -3.35
CA LEU A 42 -11.67 3.48 -2.42
C LEU A 42 -12.73 2.56 -2.99
N ARG A 43 -13.03 2.70 -4.28
CA ARG A 43 -14.01 1.83 -4.94
C ARG A 43 -13.57 0.37 -4.86
N HIS A 44 -12.31 0.10 -5.15
CA HIS A 44 -11.78 -1.27 -5.05
C HIS A 44 -11.80 -1.80 -3.62
N LEU A 45 -11.48 -0.94 -2.65
CA LEU A 45 -11.47 -1.35 -1.25
C LEU A 45 -12.87 -1.69 -0.72
N LEU A 46 -13.89 -1.03 -1.24
CA LEU A 46 -15.26 -1.34 -0.85
C LEU A 46 -15.75 -2.66 -1.45
N ALA A 47 -15.18 -3.07 -2.57
CA ALA A 47 -15.63 -4.25 -3.29
C ALA A 47 -14.77 -5.49 -3.04
N ASN A 48 -13.52 -5.33 -2.61
CA ASN A 48 -12.57 -6.44 -2.53
C ASN A 48 -11.72 -6.36 -1.28
N HIS A 49 -11.21 -7.52 -0.87
CA HIS A 49 -10.22 -7.61 0.19
C HIS A 49 -8.82 -7.57 -0.42
N PHE A 50 -7.90 -6.85 0.23
CA PHE A 50 -6.49 -6.83 -0.13
C PHE A 50 -5.65 -7.17 1.09
N ASP A 51 -4.51 -7.79 0.84
CA ASP A 51 -3.58 -8.14 1.93
C ASP A 51 -2.67 -6.97 2.30
N LEU A 52 -2.47 -6.04 1.38
CA LEU A 52 -1.60 -4.89 1.59
C LEU A 52 -2.04 -3.75 0.68
N ILE A 53 -1.97 -2.54 1.19
CA ILE A 53 -2.27 -1.32 0.43
C ILE A 53 -1.00 -0.48 0.34
N ILE A 54 -0.67 0.00 -0.86
CA ILE A 54 0.47 0.89 -1.08
C ILE A 54 -0.07 2.19 -1.66
N LEU A 55 0.27 3.31 -1.03
CA LEU A 55 -0.23 4.63 -1.41
C LEU A 55 0.90 5.58 -1.74
N ASP A 56 0.66 6.43 -2.73
CA ASP A 56 1.47 7.63 -2.92
C ASP A 56 0.82 8.79 -2.15
N ASN A 57 1.61 9.72 -1.66
CA ASN A 57 1.08 10.90 -0.99
C ASN A 57 0.45 11.89 -1.98
N TRP A 58 0.99 11.99 -3.17
CA TRP A 58 0.55 13.00 -4.16
C TRP A 58 -0.36 12.37 -5.19
N LEU A 59 -1.66 12.35 -4.90
CA LEU A 59 -2.67 11.85 -5.81
C LEU A 59 -3.46 13.03 -6.38
N PRO A 60 -4.05 12.89 -7.57
CA PRO A 60 -4.69 14.04 -8.22
C PRO A 60 -5.99 14.50 -7.58
N ASP A 61 -6.72 13.60 -6.94
CA ASP A 61 -8.05 13.92 -6.41
C ASP A 61 -8.12 14.01 -4.89
N LEU A 62 -7.12 13.48 -4.19
CA LEU A 62 -7.11 13.50 -2.73
C LEU A 62 -5.69 13.18 -2.29
N ASP A 63 -5.15 13.86 -1.28
CA ASP A 63 -3.81 13.48 -0.85
C ASP A 63 -3.82 12.12 -0.15
N GLY A 64 -2.67 11.45 -0.19
CA GLY A 64 -2.59 10.08 0.32
C GLY A 64 -2.81 9.98 1.82
N ILE A 65 -2.46 11.02 2.57
CA ILE A 65 -2.65 11.02 4.03
C ILE A 65 -4.13 11.04 4.36
N GLU A 66 -4.90 11.85 3.66
CA GLU A 66 -6.34 11.85 3.86
C GLU A 66 -6.97 10.54 3.40
N LEU A 67 -6.49 9.98 2.30
CA LEU A 67 -6.94 8.66 1.85
C LEU A 67 -6.66 7.61 2.92
N CYS A 68 -5.48 7.64 3.52
CA CYS A 68 -5.13 6.71 4.59
C CYS A 68 -6.08 6.83 5.78
N ARG A 69 -6.42 8.05 6.16
CA ARG A 69 -7.39 8.29 7.23
C ARG A 69 -8.74 7.69 6.91
N GLN A 70 -9.21 7.88 5.68
CA GLN A 70 -10.49 7.33 5.25
C GLN A 70 -10.47 5.80 5.24
N ILE A 71 -9.37 5.22 4.79
CA ILE A 71 -9.24 3.76 4.82
C ILE A 71 -9.28 3.27 6.27
N ARG A 72 -8.55 3.93 7.16
CA ARG A 72 -8.49 3.51 8.56
C ARG A 72 -9.83 3.66 9.28
N ALA A 73 -10.70 4.56 8.82
CA ALA A 73 -12.04 4.68 9.38
C ALA A 73 -12.87 3.42 9.15
N MET A 74 -12.57 2.66 8.10
CA MET A 74 -13.33 1.44 7.79
C MET A 74 -12.50 0.16 7.91
N ASP A 75 -11.18 0.24 8.01
CA ASP A 75 -10.32 -0.94 8.09
C ASP A 75 -9.06 -0.58 8.87
N ARG A 76 -8.95 -1.12 10.09
CA ARG A 76 -7.82 -0.84 10.97
C ARG A 76 -6.71 -1.88 10.88
N GLN A 77 -6.90 -2.93 10.11
CA GLN A 77 -5.99 -4.08 10.15
C GLN A 77 -5.11 -4.24 8.93
N THR A 78 -5.62 -3.95 7.75
CA THR A 78 -4.83 -4.12 6.54
C THR A 78 -3.62 -3.18 6.57
N PRO A 79 -2.40 -3.69 6.39
CA PRO A 79 -1.24 -2.82 6.41
C PRO A 79 -1.25 -1.84 5.24
N ILE A 80 -0.79 -0.64 5.52
CA ILE A 80 -0.69 0.43 4.53
C ILE A 80 0.75 0.90 4.51
N ILE A 81 1.38 0.86 3.33
CA ILE A 81 2.72 1.39 3.12
C ILE A 81 2.62 2.60 2.22
N PHE A 82 3.20 3.72 2.65
CA PHE A 82 3.40 4.84 1.75
C PHE A 82 4.68 4.61 0.95
N TYR A 83 4.57 4.78 -0.36
CA TYR A 83 5.71 4.77 -1.26
C TYR A 83 5.66 6.08 -2.03
N SER A 84 6.45 7.07 -1.60
CA SER A 84 6.30 8.44 -2.07
C SER A 84 7.65 9.11 -2.28
N ALA A 85 7.68 10.08 -3.19
CA ALA A 85 8.89 10.86 -3.46
C ALA A 85 9.22 11.79 -2.30
N ALA A 86 8.23 12.18 -1.50
CA ALA A 86 8.44 13.00 -0.31
C ALA A 86 9.14 12.16 0.76
N GLY A 87 9.63 12.76 1.79
CA GLY A 87 10.31 12.01 2.82
C GLY A 87 11.31 12.83 3.58
N MET A 88 10.97 14.08 3.81
CA MET A 88 11.83 14.98 4.55
C MET A 88 11.30 15.19 5.96
N GLY A 89 11.07 14.10 6.66
CA GLY A 89 10.80 14.12 8.08
C GLY A 89 9.34 14.34 8.47
N SER A 90 8.74 15.48 8.10
CA SER A 90 7.38 15.76 8.54
C SER A 90 6.32 14.93 7.81
N GLU A 91 6.57 14.61 6.54
CA GLU A 91 5.59 13.88 5.74
C GLU A 91 5.51 12.41 6.11
N ASP A 92 6.64 11.79 6.40
CA ASP A 92 6.60 10.40 6.84
C ASP A 92 5.97 10.29 8.22
N ARG A 93 6.20 11.27 9.10
CA ARG A 93 5.53 11.32 10.41
C ARG A 93 4.02 11.46 10.25
N GLU A 94 3.58 12.35 9.36
CA GLU A 94 2.15 12.52 9.12
C GLU A 94 1.52 11.25 8.56
N ALA A 95 2.21 10.57 7.67
CA ALA A 95 1.72 9.30 7.11
C ALA A 95 1.54 8.27 8.22
N LEU A 96 2.54 8.12 9.08
CA LEU A 96 2.44 7.17 10.19
C LEU A 96 1.34 7.56 11.16
N ASN A 97 1.19 8.84 11.45
CA ASN A 97 0.13 9.32 12.33
C ASN A 97 -1.26 9.12 11.73
N SER A 98 -1.38 9.08 10.42
CA SER A 98 -2.67 8.83 9.76
C SER A 98 -3.06 7.35 9.79
N GLY A 99 -2.15 6.48 10.22
CA GLY A 99 -2.43 5.06 10.38
C GLY A 99 -1.61 4.16 9.47
N ALA A 100 -0.65 4.70 8.73
CA ALA A 100 0.21 3.87 7.88
C ALA A 100 1.13 3.00 8.72
N SER A 101 1.47 1.84 8.20
CA SER A 101 2.38 0.90 8.83
C SER A 101 3.85 1.25 8.57
N ALA A 102 4.12 1.87 7.41
CA ALA A 102 5.48 2.23 7.03
C ALA A 102 5.46 3.33 5.97
N PHE A 103 6.57 4.04 5.86
CA PHE A 103 6.79 5.04 4.82
C PHE A 103 8.12 4.73 4.14
N ILE A 104 8.08 4.50 2.83
CA ILE A 104 9.27 4.19 2.04
C ILE A 104 9.44 5.28 0.98
N SER A 105 10.62 5.87 0.91
CA SER A 105 10.91 6.91 -0.07
C SER A 105 11.19 6.31 -1.44
N LYS A 106 10.62 6.92 -2.48
CA LYS A 106 10.91 6.53 -3.86
C LYS A 106 12.37 6.81 -4.24
N GLY A 107 13.04 7.70 -3.51
CA GLY A 107 14.45 8.01 -3.76
C GLY A 107 15.41 6.96 -3.26
N GLY A 108 14.96 6.02 -2.45
CA GLY A 108 15.81 4.96 -1.94
C GLY A 108 15.86 3.74 -2.85
N ALA A 109 16.59 2.72 -2.43
CA ALA A 109 16.67 1.48 -3.19
C ALA A 109 15.33 0.76 -3.19
N ILE A 110 14.95 0.19 -4.33
CA ILE A 110 13.67 -0.51 -4.46
C ILE A 110 13.57 -1.70 -3.51
N GLY A 111 14.69 -2.26 -3.11
CA GLY A 111 14.71 -3.36 -2.14
C GLY A 111 14.12 -2.98 -0.79
N LEU A 112 14.17 -1.69 -0.43
CA LEU A 112 13.56 -1.24 0.82
C LEU A 112 12.04 -1.40 0.78
N LEU A 113 11.43 -1.13 -0.37
CA LEU A 113 10.01 -1.35 -0.54
C LEU A 113 9.69 -2.84 -0.44
N ARG A 114 10.48 -3.67 -1.12
CA ARG A 114 10.28 -5.12 -1.09
C ARG A 114 10.37 -5.66 0.33
N GLU A 115 11.36 -5.22 1.11
CA GLU A 115 11.52 -5.65 2.49
C GLU A 115 10.34 -5.22 3.36
N ALA A 116 9.88 -3.98 3.18
CA ALA A 116 8.75 -3.47 3.95
C ALA A 116 7.49 -4.26 3.64
N MET A 117 7.26 -4.58 2.36
CA MET A 117 6.11 -5.38 1.94
C MET A 117 6.14 -6.77 2.57
N ALA A 118 7.28 -7.44 2.50
CA ALA A 118 7.42 -8.77 3.07
C ALA A 118 7.21 -8.76 4.57
N LYS A 119 7.75 -7.75 5.24
CA LYS A 119 7.59 -7.61 6.69
C LYS A 119 6.12 -7.42 7.08
N GLU A 120 5.42 -6.53 6.41
CA GLU A 120 4.02 -6.27 6.75
C GLU A 120 3.13 -7.46 6.42
N LEU A 121 3.39 -8.13 5.31
CA LEU A 121 2.62 -9.31 4.93
C LEU A 121 2.86 -10.48 5.89
N SER A 122 4.08 -10.63 6.40
CA SER A 122 4.35 -11.70 7.35
C SER A 122 3.65 -11.46 8.70
N LYS A 123 3.48 -10.21 9.10
CA LYS A 123 2.74 -9.89 10.33
C LYS A 123 1.29 -10.31 10.21
N THR A 124 0.65 -10.03 9.07
CA THR A 124 -0.76 -10.37 8.89
C THR A 124 -0.96 -11.87 8.81
N SER A 125 -0.04 -12.60 8.17
CA SER A 125 -0.17 -14.05 8.06
C SER A 125 0.09 -14.76 9.39
N ASN A 126 0.78 -14.11 10.31
CA ASN A 126 1.08 -14.68 11.63
C ASN A 126 0.04 -14.34 12.69
N LYS A 127 -0.89 -13.45 12.39
CA LYS A 127 -1.93 -13.13 13.35
C LYS A 127 -2.99 -14.22 13.34
N PRO A 128 -3.44 -14.65 14.54
CA PRO A 128 -4.55 -15.58 14.58
C PRO A 128 -5.74 -14.94 13.88
N ARG A 129 -6.38 -15.70 13.04
CA ARG A 129 -7.59 -15.21 12.42
C ARG A 129 -8.64 -15.07 13.48
N LYS A 130 -9.22 -13.91 13.56
CA LYS A 130 -10.40 -13.78 14.40
C LYS A 130 -11.45 -14.67 13.79
N ASN A 131 -11.97 -15.52 14.59
CA ASN A 131 -13.10 -16.29 14.17
C ASN A 131 -14.22 -15.37 13.93
N SER A 132 -14.48 -15.24 12.77
CA SER A 132 -15.64 -14.51 12.43
C SER A 132 -16.78 -15.43 12.36
#